data_a275fb92b68ef6dd6058ab768209c1d2
#
_entry.id   a275fb92b68ef6dd6058ab768209c1d2
#
_cell.length_a   1.000
_cell.length_b   1.000
_cell.length_c   1.000
_cell.angle_alpha   90.00
_cell.angle_beta   90.00
_cell.angle_gamma   90.00
#
_symmetry.space_group_name_H-M   'P 1'
#
loop_
_entity.id
_entity.type
_entity.pdbx_description
1 polymer ?
#
loop_
_entity_poly.entity_id
_entity_poly.type
_entity_poly.pdbx_seq_one_letter_code
_entity_poly.pdbx_strand_id
1 'polypeptide(L)'
;MIKEEIWRVPLQRAVAFFRGQEDVMEETTRVFRFRSCRIDLSELKPASMGIWAAKRVKVRMEGDEVDVEELHHRFLLQFLSM
;
A
#
# COMPACT_ATOMS: atom_id res chain seq x y z
N MET A 1 15.42 -0.15 -5.27
CA MET A 1 14.72 -1.23 -4.57
C MET A 1 13.26 -1.26 -4.98
N ILE A 2 12.73 -2.44 -5.20
CA ILE A 2 11.31 -2.64 -5.46
C ILE A 2 10.79 -3.60 -4.40
N LYS A 3 9.69 -3.23 -3.74
CA LYS A 3 9.02 -4.08 -2.78
C LYS A 3 7.56 -4.18 -3.16
N GLU A 4 7.10 -5.40 -3.40
CA GLU A 4 5.72 -5.65 -3.85
C GLU A 4 5.10 -6.71 -2.94
N GLU A 5 3.97 -6.37 -2.33
CA GLU A 5 3.31 -7.26 -1.39
C GLU A 5 1.80 -7.23 -1.60
N ILE A 6 1.16 -8.32 -1.22
CA ILE A 6 -0.30 -8.44 -1.25
C ILE A 6 -0.80 -8.46 0.20
N TRP A 7 -1.70 -7.55 0.52
CA TRP A 7 -2.27 -7.44 1.86
C TRP A 7 -3.76 -7.72 1.86
N ARG A 8 -4.25 -8.37 2.91
CA ARG A 8 -5.68 -8.66 3.07
C ARG A 8 -6.39 -7.47 3.71
N VAL A 9 -6.30 -6.33 3.05
CA VAL A 9 -7.02 -5.12 3.46
C VAL A 9 -7.67 -4.52 2.23
N PRO A 10 -8.81 -3.82 2.40
CA PRO A 10 -9.45 -3.15 1.28
C PRO A 10 -8.56 -2.04 0.72
N LEU A 11 -8.66 -1.80 -0.58
CA LEU A 11 -7.94 -0.72 -1.25
C LEU A 11 -8.15 0.62 -0.54
N GLN A 12 -9.38 0.91 -0.11
CA GLN A 12 -9.71 2.19 0.54
C GLN A 12 -8.91 2.41 1.82
N ARG A 13 -8.61 1.34 2.56
CA ARG A 13 -7.82 1.46 3.78
C ARG A 13 -6.37 1.76 3.48
N ALA A 14 -5.81 1.15 2.44
CA ALA A 14 -4.45 1.45 2.01
C ALA A 14 -4.35 2.89 1.50
N VAL A 15 -5.32 3.32 0.69
CA VAL A 15 -5.38 4.70 0.20
C VAL A 15 -5.45 5.68 1.37
N ALA A 16 -6.31 5.42 2.34
CA ALA A 16 -6.46 6.28 3.51
C ALA A 16 -5.15 6.37 4.32
N PHE A 17 -4.43 5.26 4.44
CA PHE A 17 -3.14 5.26 5.13
C PHE A 17 -2.16 6.23 4.47
N PHE A 18 -1.94 6.09 3.16
CA PHE A 18 -0.97 6.94 2.45
C PHE A 18 -1.43 8.39 2.39
N ARG A 19 -2.73 8.62 2.20
CA ARG A 19 -3.30 9.97 2.19
C ARG A 19 -3.13 10.68 3.53
N GLY A 20 -3.11 9.92 4.63
CA GLY A 20 -2.94 10.46 5.97
C GLY A 20 -1.51 10.78 6.35
N GLN A 21 -0.52 10.42 5.54
CA GLN A 21 0.89 10.71 5.82
C GLN A 21 1.23 12.11 5.31
N GLU A 22 1.71 12.99 6.19
CA GLU A 22 1.99 14.38 5.83
C GLU A 22 3.08 14.52 4.76
N ASP A 23 4.04 13.61 4.76
CA ASP A 23 5.18 13.64 3.84
C ASP A 23 4.98 12.78 2.60
N VAL A 24 3.76 12.33 2.35
CA VAL A 24 3.39 11.56 1.17
C VAL A 24 2.51 12.42 0.28
N MET A 25 2.86 12.51 -1.00
CA MET A 25 2.09 13.27 -1.98
C MET A 25 1.23 12.34 -2.80
N GLU A 26 -0.06 12.67 -2.95
CA GLU A 26 -0.99 11.90 -3.76
C GLU A 26 -0.90 12.40 -5.21
N GLU A 27 -0.52 11.52 -6.15
CA GLU A 27 -0.48 11.85 -7.57
C GLU A 27 -1.78 11.50 -8.26
N THR A 28 -2.30 10.31 -7.98
CA THR A 28 -3.65 9.89 -8.39
C THR A 28 -4.27 9.17 -7.21
N THR A 29 -5.52 8.71 -7.35
CA THR A 29 -6.19 7.99 -6.26
C THR A 29 -5.48 6.71 -5.84
N ARG A 30 -4.58 6.20 -6.67
CA ARG A 30 -3.87 4.93 -6.41
C ARG A 30 -2.37 5.05 -6.53
N VAL A 31 -1.83 6.23 -6.78
CA VAL A 31 -0.38 6.45 -6.92
C VAL A 31 0.04 7.55 -5.97
N PHE A 32 1.04 7.25 -5.16
CA PHE A 32 1.57 8.18 -4.16
C PHE A 32 3.07 8.28 -4.30
N ARG A 33 3.63 9.36 -3.79
CA ARG A 33 5.07 9.59 -3.81
C ARG A 33 5.56 9.99 -2.43
N PHE A 34 6.60 9.32 -1.97
CA PHE A 34 7.26 9.60 -0.72
C PHE A 34 8.75 9.74 -1.00
N ARG A 35 9.26 10.97 -1.03
CA ARG A 35 10.66 11.25 -1.39
C ARG A 35 10.99 10.63 -2.76
N SER A 36 11.96 9.70 -2.83
CA SER A 36 12.29 8.99 -4.07
C SER A 36 11.34 7.83 -4.37
N CYS A 37 10.48 7.48 -3.43
CA CYS A 37 9.67 6.28 -3.51
C CYS A 37 8.35 6.56 -4.21
N ARG A 38 8.01 5.72 -5.17
CA ARG A 38 6.69 5.70 -5.82
C ARG A 38 5.92 4.52 -5.28
N ILE A 39 4.68 4.77 -4.90
CA ILE A 39 3.79 3.74 -4.38
C ILE A 39 2.62 3.56 -5.35
N ASP A 40 2.44 2.35 -5.86
CA ASP A 40 1.33 1.98 -6.72
C ASP A 40 0.43 1.00 -5.98
N LEU A 41 -0.86 1.31 -5.91
CA LEU A 41 -1.86 0.45 -5.28
C LEU A 41 -2.76 -0.15 -6.35
N SER A 42 -3.01 -1.45 -6.25
CA SER A 42 -3.89 -2.17 -7.17
C SER A 42 -4.85 -3.03 -6.37
N GLU A 43 -6.14 -2.94 -6.70
CA GLU A 43 -7.12 -3.84 -6.11
C GLU A 43 -7.10 -5.17 -6.84
N LEU A 44 -6.95 -6.25 -6.08
CA LEU A 44 -6.98 -7.59 -6.64
C LEU A 44 -8.41 -8.11 -6.64
N LYS A 45 -8.76 -8.85 -7.68
CA LYS A 45 -10.07 -9.51 -7.73
C LYS A 45 -10.16 -10.50 -6.59
N PRO A 46 -11.26 -10.49 -5.82
CA PRO A 46 -11.45 -11.50 -4.78
C PRO A 46 -11.42 -12.88 -5.41
N ALA A 47 -10.75 -13.82 -4.76
CA ALA A 47 -10.82 -15.21 -5.18
C ALA A 47 -12.28 -15.64 -5.04
N SER A 48 -12.89 -16.03 -6.16
CA SER A 48 -14.30 -16.39 -6.18
C SER A 48 -14.52 -17.79 -5.61
N MET A 49 -14.28 -17.94 -4.33
CA MET A 49 -14.49 -19.18 -3.60
C MET A 49 -15.63 -19.00 -2.62
N GLY A 50 -16.83 -18.82 -3.14
CA GLY A 50 -18.03 -18.70 -2.33
C GLY A 50 -18.14 -17.39 -1.55
N ILE A 51 -18.70 -17.45 -0.36
CA ILE A 51 -19.02 -16.28 0.48
C ILE A 51 -17.81 -15.64 1.17
N TRP A 52 -16.62 -16.20 1.00
CA TRP A 52 -15.41 -15.74 1.71
C TRP A 52 -14.45 -14.97 0.81
N ALA A 53 -14.98 -14.10 -0.02
CA ALA A 53 -14.15 -13.25 -0.87
C ALA A 53 -13.53 -12.12 -0.05
N ALA A 54 -12.30 -12.30 0.39
CA ALA A 54 -11.58 -11.26 1.12
C ALA A 54 -11.04 -10.23 0.13
N LYS A 55 -11.27 -8.95 0.40
CA LYS A 55 -10.69 -7.88 -0.38
C LYS A 55 -9.19 -7.85 -0.13
N ARG A 56 -8.41 -7.70 -1.22
CA ARG A 56 -6.95 -7.66 -1.15
C ARG A 56 -6.43 -6.51 -1.97
N VAL A 57 -5.32 -5.95 -1.53
CA VAL A 57 -4.64 -4.89 -2.25
C VAL A 57 -3.20 -5.29 -2.50
N LYS A 58 -2.70 -4.96 -3.70
CA LYS A 58 -1.29 -5.12 -4.02
C LYS A 58 -0.61 -3.76 -3.82
N VAL A 59 0.42 -3.73 -3.00
CA VAL A 59 1.19 -2.53 -2.70
C VAL A 59 2.57 -2.69 -3.33
N ARG A 60 2.91 -1.82 -4.27
CA ARG A 60 4.22 -1.82 -4.92
C ARG A 60 4.92 -0.51 -4.59
N MET A 61 6.08 -0.62 -3.95
CA MET A 61 6.93 0.52 -3.61
C MET A 61 8.23 0.42 -4.38
N GLU A 62 8.62 1.50 -5.04
CA GLU A 62 9.85 1.55 -5.83
C GLU A 62 10.59 2.84 -5.57
N GLY A 63 11.88 2.76 -5.24
CA GLY A 63 12.71 3.92 -4.96
C GLY A 63 13.98 3.54 -4.23
N ASP A 64 14.61 4.50 -3.57
CA ASP A 64 15.80 4.24 -2.76
C ASP A 64 15.46 3.33 -1.60
N GLU A 65 16.38 2.41 -1.29
CA GLU A 65 16.17 1.41 -0.25
C GLU A 65 15.74 2.03 1.09
N VAL A 66 16.41 3.10 1.51
CA VAL A 66 16.10 3.75 2.79
C VAL A 66 14.66 4.27 2.81
N ASP A 67 14.24 4.90 1.72
CA ASP A 67 12.89 5.48 1.64
C ASP A 67 11.83 4.38 1.57
N VAL A 68 12.07 3.33 0.78
CA VAL A 68 11.14 2.22 0.67
C VAL A 68 10.99 1.51 2.01
N GLU A 69 12.09 1.24 2.71
CA GLU A 69 12.04 0.56 3.99
C GLU A 69 11.36 1.38 5.06
N GLU A 70 11.60 2.69 5.09
CA GLU A 70 10.95 3.56 6.07
C GLU A 70 9.43 3.57 5.88
N LEU A 71 8.98 3.75 4.65
CA LEU A 71 7.54 3.77 4.37
C LEU A 71 6.90 2.41 4.60
N HIS A 72 7.58 1.35 4.20
CA HIS A 72 7.12 -0.01 4.44
C HIS A 72 6.96 -0.29 5.92
N HIS A 73 7.91 0.17 6.73
CA HIS A 73 7.85 0.00 8.18
C HIS A 73 6.62 0.69 8.77
N ARG A 74 6.32 1.92 8.32
CA ARG A 74 5.12 2.63 8.76
C ARG A 74 3.86 1.86 8.39
N PHE A 75 3.83 1.30 7.19
CA PHE A 75 2.71 0.49 6.72
C PHE A 75 2.52 -0.76 7.58
N LEU A 76 3.61 -1.45 7.90
CA LEU A 76 3.57 -2.62 8.77
C LEU A 76 3.02 -2.28 10.15
N LEU A 77 3.48 -1.19 10.74
CA LEU A 77 3.02 -0.76 12.06
C LEU A 77 1.51 -0.50 12.07
N GLN A 78 0.99 0.07 10.98
CA GLN A 78 -0.43 0.38 10.88
C GLN A 78 -1.29 -0.88 10.75
N PHE A 79 -0.87 -1.84 9.94
CA PHE A 79 -1.73 -2.96 9.58
C PHE A 79 -1.42 -4.27 10.31
N LEU A 80 -0.21 -4.44 10.87
CA LEU A 80 0.10 -5.63 11.67
C LEU A 80 -0.41 -5.52 13.11
N SER A 81 -0.57 -4.32 13.62
CA SER A 81 -1.00 -4.11 15.01
C SER A 81 -2.52 -4.16 15.18
N MET A 82 -3.21 -4.51 14.12
CA MET A 82 -4.69 -4.56 14.14
C MET A 82 -5.20 -5.93 14.55
#